data_fb4f8d7aff9dae1fd73f098d9d278523
#
_entry.id   fb4f8d7aff9dae1fd73f098d9d278523
#
_cell.length_a   1.000
_cell.length_b   1.000
_cell.length_c   1.000
_cell.angle_alpha   90.00
_cell.angle_beta   90.00
_cell.angle_gamma   90.00
#
_symmetry.space_group_name_H-M   'P 1'
#
loop_
_entity.id
_entity.type
_entity.pdbx_description
1 polymer ?
#
loop_
_entity_poly.entity_id
_entity_poly.type
_entity_poly.pdbx_seq_one_letter_code
_entity_poly.pdbx_strand_id
1 'polypeptide(L)'
;MIILSKVLKESNQFKLLAIKVAAKRTLDNALLLIREFITTCDKYSEDIDIAISEAWTLSGNQLKMLIKRTAKSMTKGLQEMDMPGFTSKGSHYHKAYDSYPRAIDTLQVGAIKAGQLLVEINSFANPYPFQKCKLQSFLTEFLQKTGNENLIEEYDMQPFEVNVLDRRRTLTEKLVSLLRCSLADNYMSELTAKIRHFYDLHFLLNDAETQDYLKSDAFKLDFSNLFAQDQQRFDKPEGWQNKDIMDSPIISDLHNVWSVLSNVYAKELPDLAYKDIPTIESIENSMEQLISYLPKYSIAMTRKVKL
;
A
#
# COMPACT_ATOMS: atom_id res chain seq x y z
N MET A 1 2.94 34.07 -10.89
CA MET A 1 1.82 33.32 -11.50
C MET A 1 2.30 32.26 -12.50
N ILE A 2 3.06 32.61 -13.53
CA ILE A 2 3.57 31.66 -14.56
C ILE A 2 4.54 30.61 -13.97
N ILE A 3 5.36 30.96 -12.96
CA ILE A 3 6.29 30.05 -12.30
C ILE A 3 5.53 29.01 -11.45
N LEU A 4 4.49 29.40 -10.74
CA LEU A 4 3.67 28.49 -9.93
C LEU A 4 2.90 27.48 -10.80
N SER A 5 2.33 27.94 -11.92
CA SER A 5 1.66 27.05 -12.89
C SER A 5 2.64 26.08 -13.56
N LYS A 6 3.91 26.46 -13.68
CA LYS A 6 4.98 25.62 -14.20
C LYS A 6 5.42 24.59 -13.18
N VAL A 7 5.63 25.00 -11.92
CA VAL A 7 5.95 24.11 -10.79
C VAL A 7 4.81 23.12 -10.51
N LEU A 8 3.57 23.56 -10.66
CA LEU A 8 2.37 22.73 -10.57
C LEU A 8 2.29 21.65 -11.64
N LYS A 9 2.77 21.96 -12.84
CA LYS A 9 2.87 20.99 -13.93
C LYS A 9 4.04 20.04 -13.79
N GLU A 10 5.04 20.38 -13.00
CA GLU A 10 6.37 19.76 -13.01
C GLU A 10 6.65 18.81 -11.84
N SER A 11 5.80 18.77 -10.80
CA SER A 11 6.07 17.93 -9.64
C SER A 11 5.31 16.59 -9.67
N ASN A 12 5.84 15.57 -8.96
CA ASN A 12 5.15 14.32 -8.65
C ASN A 12 3.75 14.51 -8.01
N GLN A 13 3.38 15.76 -7.71
CA GLN A 13 2.08 16.21 -7.24
C GLN A 13 0.96 15.98 -8.26
N PHE A 14 1.28 15.79 -9.55
CA PHE A 14 0.28 15.36 -10.53
C PHE A 14 -0.31 13.99 -10.20
N LYS A 15 0.44 13.10 -9.58
CA LYS A 15 -0.13 11.85 -9.06
C LYS A 15 -1.24 12.14 -8.05
N LEU A 16 -0.96 12.99 -7.06
CA LEU A 16 -1.95 13.34 -6.03
C LEU A 16 -3.08 14.21 -6.58
N LEU A 17 -2.82 15.08 -7.55
CA LEU A 17 -3.84 15.91 -8.17
C LEU A 17 -4.74 15.12 -9.13
N ALA A 18 -4.17 14.16 -9.88
CA ALA A 18 -4.95 13.22 -10.69
C ALA A 18 -5.80 12.30 -9.80
N ILE A 19 -5.25 11.82 -8.69
CA ILE A 19 -6.00 11.11 -7.64
C ILE A 19 -7.12 11.99 -7.13
N LYS A 20 -6.89 13.28 -6.87
CA LYS A 20 -7.87 14.20 -6.28
C LYS A 20 -9.06 14.45 -7.20
N VAL A 21 -8.82 14.79 -8.46
CA VAL A 21 -9.90 15.10 -9.41
C VAL A 21 -10.69 13.84 -9.77
N ALA A 22 -10.02 12.72 -9.89
CA ALA A 22 -10.66 11.43 -10.12
C ALA A 22 -11.32 10.88 -8.85
N ALA A 23 -10.65 10.96 -7.71
CA ALA A 23 -11.15 10.48 -6.43
C ALA A 23 -12.37 11.27 -5.96
N LYS A 24 -12.37 12.61 -6.00
CA LYS A 24 -13.53 13.43 -5.61
C LYS A 24 -14.80 13.07 -6.38
N ARG A 25 -14.67 12.69 -7.66
CA ARG A 25 -15.82 12.28 -8.50
C ARG A 25 -16.17 10.80 -8.44
N THR A 26 -15.24 9.96 -8.03
CA THR A 26 -15.37 8.51 -8.09
C THR A 26 -15.52 7.91 -6.70
N LEU A 27 -14.84 8.48 -5.70
CA LEU A 27 -14.85 8.02 -4.30
C LEU A 27 -16.01 8.58 -3.47
N ASP A 28 -16.83 9.47 -4.02
CA ASP A 28 -18.20 9.73 -3.49
C ASP A 28 -19.07 8.47 -3.51
N ASN A 29 -18.59 7.42 -4.18
CA ASN A 29 -19.22 6.11 -4.09
C ASN A 29 -18.71 5.40 -2.83
N ALA A 30 -19.60 5.19 -1.86
CA ALA A 30 -19.33 4.53 -0.58
C ALA A 30 -18.68 3.13 -0.68
N LEU A 31 -18.64 2.57 -1.89
CA LEU A 31 -18.06 1.25 -2.16
C LEU A 31 -16.54 1.26 -2.44
N LEU A 32 -15.89 2.41 -2.53
CA LEU A 32 -14.47 2.50 -2.85
C LEU A 32 -13.63 2.89 -1.63
N LEU A 33 -12.50 2.26 -1.49
CA LEU A 33 -11.60 2.38 -0.36
C LEU A 33 -10.13 2.38 -0.82
N ILE A 34 -9.36 3.33 -0.33
CA ILE A 34 -7.91 3.34 -0.51
C ILE A 34 -7.28 2.37 0.48
N ARG A 35 -6.50 1.40 -0.01
CA ARG A 35 -5.88 0.37 0.83
C ARG A 35 -4.61 0.82 1.54
N GLU A 36 -3.81 1.64 0.89
CA GLU A 36 -2.55 2.09 1.47
C GLU A 36 -2.53 3.61 1.62
N PHE A 37 -2.80 4.07 2.81
CA PHE A 37 -2.61 5.46 3.19
C PHE A 37 -2.01 5.54 4.59
N ILE A 38 -0.69 5.48 4.65
CA ILE A 38 0.04 5.58 5.91
C ILE A 38 0.41 7.04 6.11
N THR A 39 -0.38 7.76 6.89
CA THR A 39 -0.20 9.20 7.17
C THR A 39 1.10 9.53 7.90
N THR A 40 1.68 8.56 8.57
CA THR A 40 2.92 8.71 9.36
C THR A 40 4.17 8.34 8.56
N CYS A 41 4.02 7.88 7.32
CA CYS A 41 5.10 7.40 6.48
C CYS A 41 5.58 8.51 5.57
N ASP A 42 6.80 8.97 5.78
CA ASP A 42 7.43 10.08 5.03
C ASP A 42 7.98 9.61 3.66
N LYS A 43 7.18 8.88 2.90
CA LYS A 43 7.55 8.39 1.56
C LYS A 43 6.52 8.72 0.49
N TYR A 44 6.97 8.75 -0.76
CA TYR A 44 6.08 8.87 -1.92
C TYR A 44 5.44 7.52 -2.26
N SER A 45 4.14 7.52 -2.57
CA SER A 45 3.49 6.37 -3.18
C SER A 45 3.63 6.39 -4.70
N GLU A 46 3.98 5.25 -5.29
CA GLU A 46 4.08 5.07 -6.74
C GLU A 46 2.79 4.55 -7.37
N ASP A 47 1.87 4.08 -6.54
CA ASP A 47 0.63 3.41 -6.92
C ASP A 47 -0.57 3.93 -6.16
N ILE A 48 -1.73 3.66 -6.73
CA ILE A 48 -3.04 3.84 -6.09
C ILE A 48 -3.65 2.46 -5.96
N ASP A 49 -3.76 1.97 -4.75
CA ASP A 49 -4.38 0.67 -4.46
C ASP A 49 -5.78 0.88 -3.88
N ILE A 50 -6.79 0.37 -4.59
CA ILE A 50 -8.20 0.52 -4.25
C ILE A 50 -8.83 -0.85 -4.01
N ALA A 51 -9.56 -0.99 -2.91
CA ALA A 51 -10.47 -2.10 -2.68
C ALA A 51 -11.91 -1.66 -2.93
N ILE A 52 -12.72 -2.59 -3.43
CA ILE A 52 -14.16 -2.44 -3.51
C ILE A 52 -14.77 -3.07 -2.26
N SER A 53 -15.34 -2.21 -1.41
CA SER A 53 -16.14 -2.70 -0.28
C SER A 53 -17.43 -3.33 -0.79
N GLU A 54 -17.97 -4.27 -0.03
CA GLU A 54 -19.25 -4.95 -0.37
C GLU A 54 -19.27 -5.60 -1.77
N ALA A 55 -18.12 -5.99 -2.30
CA ALA A 55 -18.02 -6.64 -3.60
C ALA A 55 -18.94 -7.89 -3.72
N TRP A 56 -19.19 -8.55 -2.59
CA TRP A 56 -20.09 -9.72 -2.50
C TRP A 56 -21.57 -9.41 -2.76
N THR A 57 -21.99 -8.15 -2.68
CA THR A 57 -23.36 -7.71 -3.00
C THR A 57 -23.58 -7.53 -4.50
N LEU A 58 -22.52 -7.55 -5.30
CA LEU A 58 -22.53 -7.28 -6.72
C LEU A 58 -22.45 -8.58 -7.53
N SER A 59 -23.22 -8.67 -8.61
CA SER A 59 -23.00 -9.71 -9.62
C SER A 59 -21.66 -9.53 -10.34
N GLY A 60 -21.10 -10.59 -10.91
CA GLY A 60 -19.82 -10.52 -11.63
C GLY A 60 -19.79 -9.44 -12.73
N ASN A 61 -20.91 -9.24 -13.45
CA ASN A 61 -21.01 -8.18 -14.46
C ASN A 61 -21.04 -6.77 -13.85
N GLN A 62 -21.79 -6.58 -12.75
CA GLN A 62 -21.82 -5.30 -12.04
C GLN A 62 -20.44 -4.94 -11.49
N LEU A 63 -19.75 -5.91 -10.89
CA LEU A 63 -18.41 -5.75 -10.36
C LEU A 63 -17.41 -5.37 -11.47
N LYS A 64 -17.41 -6.11 -12.58
CA LYS A 64 -16.56 -5.81 -13.75
C LYS A 64 -16.82 -4.39 -14.30
N MET A 65 -18.09 -4.00 -14.38
CA MET A 65 -18.46 -2.65 -14.84
C MET A 65 -18.00 -1.57 -13.85
N LEU A 66 -18.14 -1.82 -12.54
CA LEU A 66 -17.70 -0.90 -11.51
C LEU A 66 -16.17 -0.71 -11.59
N ILE A 67 -15.39 -1.79 -11.63
CA ILE A 67 -13.92 -1.73 -11.75
C ILE A 67 -13.51 -0.93 -12.98
N LYS A 68 -14.08 -1.25 -14.15
CA LYS A 68 -13.77 -0.56 -15.41
C LYS A 68 -14.11 0.93 -15.35
N ARG A 69 -15.28 1.28 -14.78
CA ARG A 69 -15.71 2.68 -14.64
C ARG A 69 -14.82 3.43 -13.68
N THR A 70 -14.46 2.82 -12.55
CA THR A 70 -13.57 3.39 -11.54
C THR A 70 -12.20 3.68 -12.15
N ALA A 71 -11.57 2.68 -12.79
CA ALA A 71 -10.28 2.86 -13.46
C ALA A 71 -10.33 4.03 -14.46
N LYS A 72 -11.29 4.01 -15.39
CA LYS A 72 -11.46 5.05 -16.39
C LYS A 72 -11.71 6.44 -15.79
N SER A 73 -12.46 6.53 -14.70
CA SER A 73 -12.74 7.80 -14.04
C SER A 73 -11.50 8.36 -13.33
N MET A 74 -10.72 7.50 -12.69
CA MET A 74 -9.50 7.89 -11.96
C MET A 74 -8.37 8.32 -12.88
N THR A 75 -8.29 7.71 -14.08
CA THR A 75 -7.24 8.01 -15.06
C THR A 75 -7.73 8.91 -16.18
N LYS A 76 -8.84 9.64 -15.98
CA LYS A 76 -9.41 10.52 -16.99
C LYS A 76 -8.40 11.56 -17.46
N GLY A 77 -8.09 11.52 -18.76
CA GLY A 77 -7.11 12.42 -19.40
C GLY A 77 -5.68 11.90 -19.38
N LEU A 78 -5.44 10.72 -18.79
CA LEU A 78 -4.19 9.98 -18.91
C LEU A 78 -4.29 8.94 -20.02
N GLN A 79 -3.14 8.54 -20.54
CA GLN A 79 -3.04 7.51 -21.56
C GLN A 79 -2.59 6.20 -20.92
N GLU A 80 -3.44 5.18 -21.00
CA GLU A 80 -3.08 3.84 -20.56
C GLU A 80 -1.92 3.28 -21.39
N MET A 81 -0.94 2.69 -20.72
CA MET A 81 0.24 2.07 -21.31
C MET A 81 0.01 0.56 -21.45
N ASP A 82 0.30 0.03 -22.62
CA ASP A 82 0.33 -1.41 -22.79
C ASP A 82 1.67 -1.96 -22.27
N MET A 83 1.59 -2.72 -21.16
CA MET A 83 2.75 -3.35 -20.52
C MET A 83 2.50 -4.86 -20.37
N PRO A 84 2.81 -5.66 -21.38
CA PRO A 84 2.62 -7.11 -21.35
C PRO A 84 3.28 -7.74 -20.12
N GLY A 85 2.54 -8.63 -19.43
CA GLY A 85 3.00 -9.27 -18.20
C GLY A 85 2.82 -8.45 -16.91
N PHE A 86 2.56 -7.14 -17.01
CA PHE A 86 2.30 -6.26 -15.85
C PHE A 86 0.86 -5.76 -15.77
N THR A 87 0.17 -5.68 -16.91
CA THR A 87 -1.22 -5.24 -16.95
C THR A 87 -2.16 -6.42 -16.74
N SER A 88 -3.17 -6.25 -15.87
CA SER A 88 -4.23 -7.22 -15.64
C SER A 88 -5.58 -6.52 -15.67
N LYS A 89 -6.53 -7.04 -16.47
CA LYS A 89 -7.89 -6.48 -16.64
C LYS A 89 -8.94 -7.56 -16.43
N GLY A 90 -8.87 -8.21 -15.28
CA GLY A 90 -9.83 -9.24 -14.88
C GLY A 90 -11.17 -8.66 -14.41
N SER A 91 -12.12 -9.57 -14.13
CA SER A 91 -13.43 -9.20 -13.56
C SER A 91 -13.37 -8.83 -12.08
N HIS A 92 -12.34 -9.24 -11.36
CA HIS A 92 -12.15 -9.03 -9.93
C HIS A 92 -10.91 -8.19 -9.58
N TYR A 93 -10.04 -7.97 -10.56
CA TYR A 93 -8.78 -7.26 -10.40
C TYR A 93 -8.44 -6.47 -11.64
N HIS A 94 -7.99 -5.25 -11.45
CA HIS A 94 -7.48 -4.36 -12.48
C HIS A 94 -6.13 -3.82 -12.01
N LYS A 95 -5.15 -3.91 -12.88
CA LYS A 95 -3.82 -3.33 -12.71
C LYS A 95 -3.37 -2.75 -14.03
N ALA A 96 -3.14 -1.45 -14.10
CA ALA A 96 -2.69 -0.79 -15.30
C ALA A 96 -1.77 0.37 -14.95
N TYR A 97 -0.88 0.68 -15.87
CA TYR A 97 -0.06 1.88 -15.86
C TYR A 97 -0.68 2.90 -16.80
N ASP A 98 -0.80 4.13 -16.32
CA ASP A 98 -1.24 5.28 -17.10
C ASP A 98 -0.10 6.30 -17.16
N SER A 99 0.16 6.84 -18.38
CA SER A 99 1.15 7.88 -18.56
C SER A 99 0.55 9.26 -18.32
N TYR A 100 1.32 10.14 -17.70
CA TYR A 100 0.98 11.55 -17.56
C TYR A 100 2.08 12.43 -18.15
N PRO A 101 1.71 13.62 -18.73
CA PRO A 101 2.70 14.52 -19.31
C PRO A 101 3.67 15.02 -18.23
N ARG A 102 4.95 15.02 -18.55
CA ARG A 102 6.01 15.61 -17.72
C ARG A 102 6.42 16.94 -18.31
N ALA A 103 6.69 17.91 -17.45
CA ALA A 103 7.22 19.20 -17.90
C ALA A 103 8.76 19.18 -18.00
N ILE A 104 9.44 18.25 -17.33
CA ILE A 104 10.89 18.07 -17.35
C ILE A 104 11.21 16.60 -17.63
N ASP A 105 11.84 16.33 -18.79
CA ASP A 105 12.17 14.97 -19.23
C ASP A 105 13.41 14.35 -18.54
N THR A 106 14.19 15.18 -17.83
CA THR A 106 15.53 14.79 -17.34
C THR A 106 15.55 14.26 -15.90
N LEU A 107 14.45 14.36 -15.16
CA LEU A 107 14.39 13.85 -13.78
C LEU A 107 14.06 12.35 -13.77
N GLN A 108 15.08 11.51 -13.85
CA GLN A 108 15.01 10.16 -13.29
C GLN A 108 15.35 10.29 -11.79
N VAL A 109 14.37 10.26 -10.94
CA VAL A 109 14.59 10.21 -9.49
C VAL A 109 14.50 8.74 -9.08
N GLY A 110 15.64 8.07 -9.06
CA GLY A 110 15.81 6.73 -8.50
C GLY A 110 14.83 5.68 -9.03
N ALA A 111 14.23 4.91 -8.14
CA ALA A 111 13.28 3.85 -8.45
C ALA A 111 11.91 4.35 -8.94
N ILE A 112 11.60 5.65 -8.78
CA ILE A 112 10.32 6.22 -9.20
C ILE A 112 10.29 6.32 -10.73
N LYS A 113 9.46 5.53 -11.36
CA LYS A 113 9.20 5.62 -12.81
C LYS A 113 8.40 6.90 -13.09
N ALA A 114 9.13 7.99 -13.33
CA ALA A 114 8.55 9.29 -13.58
C ALA A 114 7.64 9.23 -14.83
N GLY A 115 6.49 9.89 -14.75
CA GLY A 115 5.50 9.94 -15.85
C GLY A 115 4.57 8.73 -15.93
N GLN A 116 4.66 7.79 -14.99
CA GLN A 116 3.79 6.62 -14.93
C GLN A 116 3.03 6.58 -13.59
N LEU A 117 1.74 6.28 -13.67
CA LEU A 117 0.86 6.06 -12.52
C LEU A 117 0.37 4.62 -12.57
N LEU A 118 0.66 3.84 -11.55
CA LEU A 118 0.08 2.51 -11.37
C LEU A 118 -1.26 2.64 -10.63
N VAL A 119 -2.31 2.09 -11.21
CA VAL A 119 -3.62 1.97 -10.58
C VAL A 119 -3.97 0.49 -10.41
N GLU A 120 -4.17 0.10 -9.18
CA GLU A 120 -4.63 -1.24 -8.80
C GLU A 120 -6.03 -1.15 -8.16
N ILE A 121 -6.98 -1.95 -8.65
CA ILE A 121 -8.33 -2.04 -8.10
C ILE A 121 -8.65 -3.51 -7.90
N ASN A 122 -8.97 -3.90 -6.67
CA ASN A 122 -9.31 -5.27 -6.36
C ASN A 122 -10.63 -5.38 -5.58
N SER A 123 -11.28 -6.53 -5.70
CA SER A 123 -12.56 -6.84 -5.06
C SER A 123 -12.48 -8.02 -4.11
N PHE A 124 -11.31 -8.61 -3.93
CA PHE A 124 -11.13 -9.81 -3.12
C PHE A 124 -10.48 -9.54 -1.76
N ALA A 125 -9.83 -8.39 -1.61
CA ALA A 125 -9.30 -8.01 -0.31
C ALA A 125 -10.45 -7.67 0.65
N ASN A 126 -10.29 -8.04 1.91
CA ASN A 126 -11.22 -7.59 2.95
C ASN A 126 -10.97 -6.11 3.23
N PRO A 127 -11.92 -5.21 2.93
CA PRO A 127 -11.75 -3.77 3.10
C PRO A 127 -12.04 -3.28 4.53
N TYR A 128 -12.23 -4.16 5.50
CA TYR A 128 -12.63 -3.82 6.86
C TYR A 128 -11.55 -4.15 7.89
N PRO A 129 -11.47 -3.36 8.96
CA PRO A 129 -12.14 -2.07 9.15
C PRO A 129 -11.55 -0.95 8.29
N PHE A 130 -12.31 0.11 8.05
CA PHE A 130 -11.84 1.33 7.39
C PHE A 130 -12.28 2.56 8.17
N GLN A 131 -11.62 3.69 7.91
CA GLN A 131 -11.93 4.97 8.51
C GLN A 131 -11.93 6.09 7.46
N LYS A 132 -12.61 7.19 7.75
CA LYS A 132 -12.55 8.38 6.90
C LYS A 132 -11.29 9.18 7.20
N CYS A 133 -10.53 9.48 6.17
CA CYS A 133 -9.34 10.32 6.25
C CYS A 133 -9.44 11.49 5.28
N LYS A 134 -8.92 12.65 5.67
CA LYS A 134 -8.72 13.77 4.74
C LYS A 134 -7.47 13.56 3.91
N LEU A 135 -7.64 13.64 2.59
CA LEU A 135 -6.54 13.73 1.64
C LEU A 135 -6.34 15.17 1.20
N GLN A 136 -5.10 15.61 1.12
CA GLN A 136 -4.73 16.86 0.50
C GLN A 136 -3.40 16.72 -0.25
N SER A 137 -3.15 17.60 -1.21
CA SER A 137 -1.89 17.60 -1.94
C SER A 137 -0.78 18.27 -1.10
N PHE A 138 0.48 17.88 -1.32
CA PHE A 138 1.62 18.60 -0.76
C PHE A 138 1.61 20.09 -1.13
N LEU A 139 1.08 20.42 -2.32
CA LEU A 139 0.92 21.81 -2.72
C LEU A 139 -0.12 22.53 -1.88
N THR A 140 -1.24 21.88 -1.55
CA THR A 140 -2.23 22.42 -0.60
C THR A 140 -1.59 22.71 0.74
N GLU A 141 -0.79 21.78 1.27
CA GLU A 141 -0.04 21.99 2.51
C GLU A 141 0.95 23.16 2.40
N PHE A 142 1.67 23.24 1.31
CA PHE A 142 2.61 24.34 1.06
C PHE A 142 1.88 25.69 1.00
N LEU A 143 0.77 25.78 0.29
CA LEU A 143 -0.01 27.01 0.19
C LEU A 143 -0.59 27.43 1.54
N GLN A 144 -1.05 26.48 2.34
CA GLN A 144 -1.49 26.73 3.72
C GLN A 144 -0.34 27.28 4.60
N LYS A 145 0.83 26.63 4.55
CA LYS A 145 2.01 27.04 5.31
C LYS A 145 2.58 28.41 4.90
N THR A 146 2.34 28.82 3.67
CA THR A 146 2.86 30.09 3.12
C THR A 146 1.83 31.21 3.06
N GLY A 147 0.61 31.00 3.59
CA GLY A 147 -0.44 32.02 3.64
C GLY A 147 -1.08 32.35 2.27
N ASN A 148 -1.01 31.40 1.32
CA ASN A 148 -1.57 31.55 -0.02
C ASN A 148 -2.85 30.70 -0.20
N GLU A 149 -3.70 30.66 0.80
CA GLU A 149 -4.90 29.82 0.85
C GLU A 149 -5.92 30.16 -0.23
N ASN A 150 -5.97 31.43 -0.70
CA ASN A 150 -6.82 31.86 -1.80
C ASN A 150 -6.57 31.03 -3.09
N LEU A 151 -5.33 30.58 -3.32
CA LEU A 151 -4.98 29.73 -4.47
C LEU A 151 -5.57 28.32 -4.35
N ILE A 152 -5.87 27.86 -3.13
CA ILE A 152 -6.49 26.56 -2.90
C ILE A 152 -7.91 26.56 -3.48
N GLU A 153 -8.66 27.65 -3.29
CA GLU A 153 -10.00 27.81 -3.86
C GLU A 153 -9.94 28.05 -5.36
N GLU A 154 -9.07 28.95 -5.81
CA GLU A 154 -8.91 29.29 -7.24
C GLU A 154 -8.62 28.06 -8.11
N TYR A 155 -7.81 27.11 -7.59
CA TYR A 155 -7.39 25.92 -8.34
C TYR A 155 -8.10 24.62 -7.91
N ASP A 156 -9.22 24.72 -7.18
CA ASP A 156 -10.00 23.57 -6.66
C ASP A 156 -9.14 22.51 -5.97
N MET A 157 -8.22 22.96 -5.08
CA MET A 157 -7.27 22.09 -4.36
C MET A 157 -7.65 21.83 -2.91
N GLN A 158 -8.92 22.00 -2.53
CA GLN A 158 -9.38 21.77 -1.17
C GLN A 158 -9.15 20.29 -0.76
N PRO A 159 -8.84 20.05 0.52
CA PRO A 159 -8.85 18.70 1.06
C PRO A 159 -10.22 18.02 0.85
N PHE A 160 -10.22 16.71 0.71
CA PHE A 160 -11.44 15.92 0.57
C PHE A 160 -11.35 14.63 1.39
N GLU A 161 -12.50 14.08 1.77
CA GLU A 161 -12.56 12.84 2.56
C GLU A 161 -12.60 11.61 1.66
N VAL A 162 -11.91 10.55 2.11
CA VAL A 162 -11.91 9.23 1.49
C VAL A 162 -12.01 8.15 2.55
N ASN A 163 -12.54 7.00 2.20
CA ASN A 163 -12.43 5.81 3.03
C ASN A 163 -11.03 5.23 2.87
N VAL A 164 -10.39 4.94 3.99
CA VAL A 164 -9.02 4.40 4.04
C VAL A 164 -9.00 3.16 4.91
N LEU A 165 -8.32 2.11 4.47
CA LEU A 165 -8.14 0.91 5.27
C LEU A 165 -7.49 1.27 6.61
N ASP A 166 -8.01 0.69 7.69
CA ASP A 166 -7.47 0.90 9.02
C ASP A 166 -6.00 0.47 9.09
N ARG A 167 -5.19 1.29 9.77
CA ARG A 167 -3.74 1.06 9.89
C ARG A 167 -3.38 -0.28 10.53
N ARG A 168 -4.20 -0.76 11.46
CA ARG A 168 -4.04 -2.08 12.11
C ARG A 168 -4.22 -3.20 11.09
N ARG A 169 -5.19 -3.06 10.19
CA ARG A 169 -5.39 -4.01 9.08
C ARG A 169 -4.23 -3.95 8.10
N THR A 170 -3.78 -2.75 7.74
CA THR A 170 -2.61 -2.55 6.86
C THR A 170 -1.35 -3.18 7.45
N LEU A 171 -1.11 -3.00 8.76
CA LEU A 171 0.01 -3.64 9.46
C LEU A 171 -0.08 -5.17 9.36
N THR A 172 -1.24 -5.74 9.68
CA THR A 172 -1.44 -7.19 9.66
C THR A 172 -1.24 -7.76 8.24
N GLU A 173 -1.76 -7.11 7.20
CA GLU A 173 -1.59 -7.52 5.80
C GLU A 173 -0.12 -7.47 5.35
N LYS A 174 0.60 -6.40 5.71
CA LYS A 174 2.03 -6.29 5.38
C LYS A 174 2.88 -7.34 6.10
N LEU A 175 2.60 -7.57 7.38
CA LEU A 175 3.29 -8.58 8.17
C LEU A 175 3.04 -10.00 7.64
N VAL A 176 1.78 -10.35 7.36
CA VAL A 176 1.44 -11.64 6.73
C VAL A 176 2.09 -11.78 5.36
N SER A 177 2.13 -10.71 4.56
CA SER A 177 2.80 -10.71 3.26
C SER A 177 4.30 -10.98 3.37
N LEU A 178 5.00 -10.38 4.34
CA LEU A 178 6.43 -10.65 4.58
C LEU A 178 6.66 -12.11 5.02
N LEU A 179 5.84 -12.60 5.95
CA LEU A 179 5.97 -13.98 6.43
C LEU A 179 5.67 -14.99 5.32
N ARG A 180 4.66 -14.74 4.48
CA ARG A 180 4.41 -15.54 3.28
C ARG A 180 5.62 -15.58 2.35
N CYS A 181 6.23 -14.43 2.05
CA CYS A 181 7.41 -14.34 1.22
C CYS A 181 8.61 -15.05 1.85
N SER A 182 8.78 -14.96 3.16
CA SER A 182 9.88 -15.59 3.89
C SER A 182 9.79 -17.12 3.93
N LEU A 183 8.59 -17.68 3.76
CA LEU A 183 8.36 -19.12 3.69
C LEU A 183 8.56 -19.70 2.29
N ALA A 184 8.84 -18.87 1.28
CA ALA A 184 9.11 -19.33 -0.07
C ALA A 184 10.45 -20.06 -0.18
N ASP A 185 10.61 -20.89 -1.19
CA ASP A 185 11.88 -21.57 -1.44
C ASP A 185 12.99 -20.58 -1.85
N ASN A 186 12.62 -19.50 -2.56
CA ASN A 186 13.49 -18.38 -2.94
C ASN A 186 13.28 -17.14 -2.07
N TYR A 187 13.06 -17.33 -0.78
CA TYR A 187 12.59 -16.30 0.15
C TYR A 187 13.39 -14.98 0.12
N MET A 188 14.68 -15.04 -0.09
CA MET A 188 15.50 -13.82 -0.10
C MET A 188 15.13 -12.89 -1.27
N SER A 189 14.87 -13.44 -2.46
CA SER A 189 14.39 -12.69 -3.62
C SER A 189 12.98 -12.11 -3.38
N GLU A 190 12.10 -12.91 -2.79
CA GLU A 190 10.74 -12.49 -2.46
C GLU A 190 10.72 -11.36 -1.43
N LEU A 191 11.56 -11.45 -0.39
CA LEU A 191 11.70 -10.41 0.62
C LEU A 191 12.32 -9.12 0.06
N THR A 192 13.32 -9.26 -0.83
CA THR A 192 13.89 -8.11 -1.55
C THR A 192 12.81 -7.34 -2.31
N ALA A 193 11.92 -8.01 -3.01
CA ALA A 193 10.80 -7.36 -3.70
C ALA A 193 9.79 -6.68 -2.74
N LYS A 194 9.85 -7.00 -1.45
CA LYS A 194 9.00 -6.45 -0.39
C LYS A 194 9.75 -5.53 0.58
N ILE A 195 10.94 -5.07 0.22
CA ILE A 195 11.80 -4.28 1.13
C ILE A 195 11.09 -3.06 1.74
N ARG A 196 10.16 -2.46 1.00
CA ARG A 196 9.36 -1.31 1.47
C ARG A 196 8.42 -1.66 2.63
N HIS A 197 8.00 -2.92 2.77
CA HIS A 197 7.14 -3.34 3.87
C HIS A 197 7.84 -3.23 5.22
N PHE A 198 9.15 -3.44 5.28
CA PHE A 198 9.94 -3.24 6.52
C PHE A 198 9.88 -1.79 6.97
N TYR A 199 10.04 -0.86 6.05
CA TYR A 199 9.91 0.58 6.29
C TYR A 199 8.49 0.94 6.79
N ASP A 200 7.47 0.47 6.09
CA ASP A 200 6.08 0.77 6.42
C ASP A 200 5.69 0.21 7.81
N LEU A 201 6.12 -1.00 8.12
CA LEU A 201 5.87 -1.65 9.41
C LEU A 201 6.53 -0.91 10.57
N HIS A 202 7.73 -0.36 10.37
CA HIS A 202 8.39 0.48 11.37
C HIS A 202 7.52 1.69 11.75
N PHE A 203 6.99 2.41 10.76
CA PHE A 203 6.14 3.57 11.03
C PHE A 203 4.79 3.18 11.62
N LEU A 204 4.18 2.11 11.16
CA LEU A 204 2.93 1.60 11.71
C LEU A 204 3.08 1.16 13.17
N LEU A 205 4.22 0.56 13.52
CA LEU A 205 4.53 0.16 14.89
C LEU A 205 4.63 1.33 15.86
N ASN A 206 5.09 2.49 15.40
CA ASN A 206 5.26 3.68 16.25
C ASN A 206 3.95 4.40 16.59
N ASP A 207 2.82 3.94 16.08
CA ASP A 207 1.49 4.46 16.40
C ASP A 207 0.93 3.83 17.68
N ALA A 208 0.43 4.64 18.61
CA ALA A 208 -0.03 4.16 19.92
C ALA A 208 -1.21 3.18 19.82
N GLU A 209 -2.19 3.46 18.96
CA GLU A 209 -3.34 2.55 18.74
C GLU A 209 -2.89 1.21 18.16
N THR A 210 -1.90 1.23 17.28
CA THR A 210 -1.30 0.03 16.70
C THR A 210 -0.57 -0.79 17.75
N GLN A 211 0.18 -0.16 18.65
CA GLN A 211 0.86 -0.86 19.74
C GLN A 211 -0.12 -1.53 20.71
N ASP A 212 -1.23 -0.86 21.05
CA ASP A 212 -2.27 -1.45 21.89
C ASP A 212 -2.97 -2.62 21.20
N TYR A 213 -3.23 -2.49 19.91
CA TYR A 213 -3.78 -3.58 19.09
C TYR A 213 -2.85 -4.80 19.05
N LEU A 214 -1.55 -4.63 18.85
CA LEU A 214 -0.57 -5.73 18.80
C LEU A 214 -0.51 -6.54 20.10
N LYS A 215 -0.79 -5.92 21.26
CA LYS A 215 -0.85 -6.58 22.56
C LYS A 215 -2.17 -7.32 22.79
N SER A 216 -3.18 -7.08 21.97
CA SER A 216 -4.53 -7.62 22.16
C SER A 216 -4.71 -9.04 21.60
N ASP A 217 -5.73 -9.74 22.09
CA ASP A 217 -6.13 -11.01 21.50
C ASP A 217 -6.79 -10.83 20.12
N ALA A 218 -7.30 -9.63 19.83
CA ALA A 218 -7.83 -9.30 18.51
C ALA A 218 -6.76 -9.42 17.43
N PHE A 219 -5.54 -8.88 17.68
CA PHE A 219 -4.42 -9.03 16.74
C PHE A 219 -4.09 -10.49 16.47
N LYS A 220 -3.99 -11.31 17.51
CA LYS A 220 -3.66 -12.74 17.37
C LYS A 220 -4.69 -13.48 16.52
N LEU A 221 -5.96 -13.15 16.71
CA LEU A 221 -7.07 -13.74 15.94
C LEU A 221 -7.05 -13.27 14.49
N ASP A 222 -6.95 -11.95 14.26
CA ASP A 222 -6.93 -11.34 12.93
C ASP A 222 -5.75 -11.83 12.11
N PHE A 223 -4.57 -11.89 12.73
CA PHE A 223 -3.35 -12.39 12.12
C PHE A 223 -3.51 -13.87 11.71
N SER A 224 -3.96 -14.72 12.64
CA SER A 224 -4.13 -16.16 12.38
C SER A 224 -5.16 -16.42 11.28
N ASN A 225 -6.28 -15.70 11.31
CA ASN A 225 -7.31 -15.80 10.28
C ASN A 225 -6.80 -15.35 8.91
N LEU A 226 -6.08 -14.22 8.85
CA LEU A 226 -5.55 -13.70 7.60
C LEU A 226 -4.49 -14.65 7.02
N PHE A 227 -3.56 -15.13 7.86
CA PHE A 227 -2.54 -16.07 7.42
C PHE A 227 -3.15 -17.36 6.85
N ALA A 228 -4.13 -17.95 7.55
CA ALA A 228 -4.84 -19.13 7.08
C ALA A 228 -5.64 -18.89 5.80
N GLN A 229 -6.27 -17.72 5.65
CA GLN A 229 -6.96 -17.33 4.42
C GLN A 229 -5.98 -17.16 3.26
N ASP A 230 -4.84 -16.55 3.48
CA ASP A 230 -3.81 -16.37 2.47
C ASP A 230 -3.24 -17.73 2.01
N GLN A 231 -3.02 -18.67 2.92
CA GLN A 231 -2.60 -20.04 2.57
C GLN A 231 -3.59 -20.78 1.66
N GLN A 232 -4.88 -20.49 1.79
CA GLN A 232 -5.91 -21.07 0.93
C GLN A 232 -6.08 -20.34 -0.41
N ARG A 233 -5.77 -19.05 -0.44
CA ARG A 233 -6.05 -18.16 -1.57
C ARG A 233 -4.88 -18.00 -2.53
N PHE A 234 -3.66 -17.95 -2.02
CA PHE A 234 -2.48 -17.64 -2.80
C PHE A 234 -1.57 -18.87 -2.94
N ASP A 235 -1.37 -19.31 -4.17
CA ASP A 235 -0.41 -20.36 -4.54
C ASP A 235 1.03 -19.84 -4.72
N LYS A 236 1.21 -18.53 -4.72
CA LYS A 236 2.51 -17.87 -4.85
C LYS A 236 2.87 -17.08 -3.59
N PRO A 237 4.18 -17.00 -3.28
CA PRO A 237 5.32 -17.68 -3.90
C PRO A 237 5.29 -19.21 -3.66
N GLU A 238 6.02 -19.97 -4.48
CA GLU A 238 6.05 -21.43 -4.35
C GLU A 238 6.60 -21.89 -3.00
N GLY A 239 6.11 -23.03 -2.51
CA GLY A 239 6.62 -23.72 -1.34
C GLY A 239 6.10 -23.24 0.01
N TRP A 240 5.27 -22.19 0.08
CA TRP A 240 4.86 -21.60 1.36
C TRP A 240 3.57 -22.15 1.97
N GLN A 241 2.62 -22.64 1.15
CA GLN A 241 1.24 -22.91 1.58
C GLN A 241 1.09 -23.93 2.71
N ASN A 242 2.01 -24.88 2.81
CA ASN A 242 1.96 -25.96 3.80
C ASN A 242 2.99 -25.79 4.94
N LYS A 243 3.72 -24.68 4.96
CA LYS A 243 4.72 -24.41 6.00
C LYS A 243 4.07 -23.79 7.24
N ASP A 244 4.62 -24.10 8.39
CA ASP A 244 4.28 -23.42 9.64
C ASP A 244 4.92 -22.02 9.63
N ILE A 245 4.27 -21.07 10.29
CA ILE A 245 4.81 -19.73 10.44
C ILE A 245 6.17 -19.73 11.14
N MET A 246 6.37 -20.68 12.06
CA MET A 246 7.63 -20.83 12.81
C MET A 246 8.80 -21.31 11.95
N ASP A 247 8.52 -21.83 10.74
CA ASP A 247 9.56 -22.18 9.75
C ASP A 247 10.12 -20.92 9.02
N SER A 248 9.55 -19.74 9.31
CA SER A 248 9.97 -18.49 8.67
C SER A 248 11.36 -18.07 9.09
N PRO A 249 12.30 -17.86 8.16
CA PRO A 249 13.62 -17.29 8.48
C PRO A 249 13.57 -15.91 9.13
N ILE A 250 12.54 -15.10 8.87
CA ILE A 250 12.36 -13.84 9.59
C ILE A 250 12.13 -14.08 11.09
N ILE A 251 11.48 -15.18 11.48
CA ILE A 251 11.23 -15.50 12.89
C ILE A 251 12.43 -16.16 13.52
N SER A 252 13.04 -17.11 12.83
CA SER A 252 14.10 -17.94 13.41
C SER A 252 15.50 -17.32 13.33
N ASP A 253 15.75 -16.41 12.37
CA ASP A 253 17.08 -15.89 12.07
C ASP A 253 17.04 -14.49 11.44
N LEU A 254 16.24 -13.58 12.06
CA LEU A 254 16.03 -12.23 11.55
C LEU A 254 17.34 -11.50 11.26
N HIS A 255 18.32 -11.60 12.18
CA HIS A 255 19.58 -10.87 12.05
C HIS A 255 20.33 -11.22 10.75
N ASN A 256 20.47 -12.48 10.41
CA ASN A 256 21.13 -12.89 9.18
C ASN A 256 20.32 -12.52 7.94
N VAL A 257 18.99 -12.66 7.96
CA VAL A 257 18.12 -12.21 6.89
C VAL A 257 18.25 -10.71 6.68
N TRP A 258 18.20 -9.93 7.76
CA TRP A 258 18.27 -8.48 7.69
C TRP A 258 19.66 -7.97 7.28
N SER A 259 20.73 -8.62 7.69
CA SER A 259 22.10 -8.26 7.27
C SER A 259 22.28 -8.21 5.75
N VAL A 260 21.54 -9.05 5.01
CA VAL A 260 21.53 -9.06 3.55
C VAL A 260 20.55 -8.02 3.00
N LEU A 261 19.32 -7.96 3.51
CA LEU A 261 18.26 -7.06 3.04
C LEU A 261 18.57 -5.59 3.33
N SER A 262 19.33 -5.29 4.38
CA SER A 262 19.70 -3.93 4.74
C SER A 262 20.46 -3.18 3.64
N ASN A 263 21.22 -3.89 2.81
CA ASN A 263 21.89 -3.30 1.64
C ASN A 263 20.88 -2.83 0.59
N VAL A 264 19.82 -3.60 0.37
CA VAL A 264 18.74 -3.24 -0.56
C VAL A 264 17.95 -2.08 0.02
N TYR A 265 17.63 -2.13 1.32
CA TYR A 265 16.95 -1.06 2.05
C TYR A 265 17.71 0.27 1.91
N ALA A 266 19.01 0.28 2.23
CA ALA A 266 19.84 1.48 2.17
C ALA A 266 19.97 2.05 0.74
N LYS A 267 19.84 1.22 -0.29
CA LYS A 267 19.92 1.64 -1.68
C LYS A 267 18.58 2.17 -2.23
N GLU A 268 17.46 1.53 -1.90
CA GLU A 268 16.17 1.85 -2.54
C GLU A 268 15.35 2.89 -1.79
N LEU A 269 15.39 2.88 -0.46
CA LEU A 269 14.49 3.72 0.33
C LEU A 269 14.80 5.22 0.28
N PRO A 270 16.07 5.68 0.21
CA PRO A 270 16.37 7.12 0.10
C PRO A 270 15.71 7.78 -1.11
N ASP A 271 15.56 7.06 -2.22
CA ASP A 271 14.93 7.58 -3.43
C ASP A 271 13.40 7.71 -3.30
N LEU A 272 12.79 7.03 -2.35
CA LEU A 272 11.35 7.01 -2.12
C LEU A 272 10.91 7.91 -0.97
N ALA A 273 11.78 8.14 0.01
CA ALA A 273 11.49 8.99 1.16
C ALA A 273 11.77 10.46 0.83
N TYR A 274 10.96 11.36 1.40
CA TYR A 274 11.19 12.81 1.32
C TYR A 274 11.77 13.38 2.63
N LYS A 275 12.07 12.51 3.59
CA LYS A 275 12.83 12.79 4.81
C LYS A 275 13.87 11.69 5.02
N ASP A 276 14.70 11.86 6.04
CA ASP A 276 15.67 10.85 6.43
C ASP A 276 14.98 9.52 6.74
N ILE A 277 15.52 8.44 6.20
CA ILE A 277 15.01 7.09 6.44
C ILE A 277 15.45 6.59 7.82
N PRO A 278 14.63 5.76 8.50
CA PRO A 278 15.04 5.06 9.71
C PRO A 278 16.34 4.28 9.51
N THR A 279 17.15 4.22 10.57
CA THR A 279 18.41 3.46 10.51
C THR A 279 18.16 1.98 10.34
N ILE A 280 19.14 1.26 9.80
CA ILE A 280 19.13 -0.19 9.64
C ILE A 280 18.79 -0.89 10.96
N GLU A 281 19.42 -0.43 12.06
CA GLU A 281 19.18 -0.93 13.41
C GLU A 281 17.75 -0.66 13.89
N SER A 282 17.21 0.54 13.60
CA SER A 282 15.83 0.89 13.99
C SER A 282 14.79 -0.01 13.31
N ILE A 283 15.02 -0.38 12.05
CA ILE A 283 14.15 -1.30 11.32
C ILE A 283 14.24 -2.71 11.91
N GLU A 284 15.47 -3.21 12.19
CA GLU A 284 15.68 -4.52 12.78
C GLU A 284 14.98 -4.65 14.13
N ASN A 285 15.17 -3.66 15.03
CA ASN A 285 14.51 -3.60 16.34
C ASN A 285 12.98 -3.58 16.22
N SER A 286 12.45 -2.88 15.22
CA SER A 286 11.00 -2.87 14.96
C SER A 286 10.48 -4.23 14.52
N MET A 287 11.23 -4.95 13.69
CA MET A 287 10.86 -6.28 13.26
C MET A 287 10.94 -7.29 14.41
N GLU A 288 11.97 -7.24 15.26
CA GLU A 288 12.07 -8.05 16.48
C GLU A 288 10.86 -7.83 17.39
N GLN A 289 10.49 -6.56 17.59
CA GLN A 289 9.32 -6.22 18.39
C GLN A 289 8.03 -6.80 17.78
N LEU A 290 7.81 -6.65 16.46
CA LEU A 290 6.65 -7.22 15.78
C LEU A 290 6.58 -8.73 15.89
N ILE A 291 7.71 -9.43 15.71
CA ILE A 291 7.82 -10.88 15.85
C ILE A 291 7.45 -11.32 17.28
N SER A 292 7.79 -10.54 18.29
CA SER A 292 7.47 -10.86 19.70
C SER A 292 5.97 -10.92 19.98
N TYR A 293 5.14 -10.24 19.19
CA TYR A 293 3.67 -10.25 19.31
C TYR A 293 3.00 -11.41 18.56
N LEU A 294 3.73 -12.10 17.67
CA LEU A 294 3.15 -13.18 16.87
C LEU A 294 2.65 -14.34 17.77
N PRO A 295 1.53 -14.97 17.40
CA PRO A 295 1.05 -16.13 18.14
C PRO A 295 2.06 -17.30 18.04
N LYS A 296 2.50 -17.80 19.18
CA LYS A 296 3.48 -18.89 19.28
C LYS A 296 2.92 -20.29 18.99
N TYR A 297 1.70 -20.39 18.44
CA TYR A 297 1.03 -21.67 18.24
C TYR A 297 0.82 -21.99 16.78
N SER A 298 1.23 -23.19 16.42
CA SER A 298 0.99 -23.84 15.12
C SER A 298 -0.49 -23.87 14.74
N ILE A 299 -0.76 -23.71 13.46
CA ILE A 299 -2.08 -23.76 12.78
C ILE A 299 -2.81 -25.12 12.96
N ALA A 300 -2.31 -26.04 13.77
CA ALA A 300 -2.95 -27.33 14.04
C ALA A 300 -4.38 -27.22 14.63
N MET A 301 -4.82 -26.04 15.11
CA MET A 301 -6.17 -25.88 15.68
C MET A 301 -7.26 -25.48 14.68
N THR A 302 -6.92 -24.97 13.49
CA THR A 302 -7.94 -24.46 12.55
C THR A 302 -8.61 -25.56 11.72
N ARG A 303 -8.13 -26.79 11.77
CA ARG A 303 -8.78 -27.95 11.07
C ARG A 303 -9.99 -28.53 11.78
N LYS A 304 -10.36 -28.05 12.97
CA LYS A 304 -11.48 -28.60 13.77
C LYS A 304 -12.76 -27.78 13.78
N VAL A 305 -12.86 -26.69 13.03
CA VAL A 305 -14.14 -25.95 12.86
C VAL A 305 -14.63 -26.11 11.45
N LYS A 306 -14.98 -27.35 11.09
CA LYS A 306 -15.96 -27.70 10.04
C LYS A 306 -17.01 -28.54 10.73
N LEU A 307 -18.06 -27.91 11.22
CA LEU A 307 -19.39 -28.48 11.39
C LEU A 307 -20.40 -27.44 10.95
#